data_3984c084eb9dcc2707b61c649255c1c5
#
_entry.id   3984c084eb9dcc2707b61c649255c1c5
#
_cell.length_a   1.000
_cell.length_b   1.000
_cell.length_c   1.000
_cell.angle_alpha   90.00
_cell.angle_beta   90.00
_cell.angle_gamma   90.00
#
_symmetry.space_group_name_H-M   'P 1'
#
loop_
_entity.id
_entity.type
_entity.pdbx_description
1 polymer ?
#
loop_
_entity_poly.entity_id
_entity_poly.type
_entity_poly.pdbx_seq_one_letter_code
_entity_poly.pdbx_strand_id
1 'polypeptide(L)'
;MKRNQLFFIVVFGALAAFALNRIHAQTAAQPSKPGPLRSFEIVPLETVSETSSNASIGDLNGDGHPDIVLVKGRHWQVTTRVLLGDGKGNFTPGSPLPSKATKSYSASLANMTKGGHLDMVLSNDAPDAKLVLLNDGKGNFTIGATYGDPKWSTRNAAVGDLNGDGLPDIAVANREMTSYVCLNSPGLHFDCRPLPNTPSAATVAIADINNDGAHDIIYACRDSCQSQIFLNDGKGNFTNSKPWGSANSSTRAMAVADLNGDGYLDIAACHEDLGCFVYLNDGKGNFGAGISFQTPVALPYSMIAADLNGDHRPELLVGYVNAPGIAYFNDGTGKKFQPIPFGDGKGAIYGMAAGDLNGDGWPDVVVARSGAPCFVMFNRPARH
;
A
#
# COMPACT_ATOMS: atom_id res chain seq x y z
N MET A 1 10.81 33.22 2.54
CA MET A 1 10.41 32.29 1.47
C MET A 1 10.14 30.93 2.12
N LYS A 2 8.86 30.60 2.33
CA LYS A 2 8.47 29.31 2.95
C LYS A 2 8.44 28.25 1.84
N ARG A 3 9.31 27.24 1.93
CA ARG A 3 9.26 26.05 1.07
C ARG A 3 8.03 25.22 1.50
N ASN A 4 7.04 25.12 0.61
CA ASN A 4 5.99 24.12 0.75
C ASN A 4 6.60 22.75 0.48
N GLN A 5 6.74 21.96 1.51
CA GLN A 5 7.10 20.54 1.40
C GLN A 5 5.84 19.77 1.01
N LEU A 6 5.82 19.23 -0.19
CA LEU A 6 4.86 18.20 -0.59
C LEU A 6 5.36 16.86 -0.05
N PHE A 7 4.70 16.33 0.98
CA PHE A 7 4.97 14.98 1.45
C PHE A 7 4.14 13.98 0.62
N PHE A 8 4.82 13.15 -0.16
CA PHE A 8 4.18 11.97 -0.75
C PHE A 8 4.31 10.81 0.23
N ILE A 9 3.23 10.49 0.90
CA ILE A 9 3.14 9.26 1.72
C ILE A 9 2.51 8.20 0.83
N VAL A 10 3.33 7.27 0.34
CA VAL A 10 2.81 6.08 -0.37
C VAL A 10 2.58 4.99 0.66
N VAL A 11 1.35 4.85 1.11
CA VAL A 11 0.91 3.78 2.01
C VAL A 11 0.29 2.68 1.18
N PHE A 12 0.80 1.47 1.28
CA PHE A 12 0.12 0.29 0.76
C PHE A 12 -1.18 0.08 1.54
N GLY A 13 -2.29 0.48 0.93
CA GLY A 13 -3.61 0.36 1.50
C GLY A 13 -4.38 1.66 1.70
N ALA A 14 -3.77 2.83 1.55
CA ALA A 14 -4.54 4.07 1.53
C ALA A 14 -3.79 5.16 0.77
N LEU A 15 -4.24 5.51 -0.41
CA LEU A 15 -3.96 6.82 -0.99
C LEU A 15 -4.75 7.85 -0.18
N ALA A 16 -4.07 8.61 0.67
CA ALA A 16 -4.68 9.81 1.22
C ALA A 16 -4.98 10.74 0.05
N ALA A 17 -6.25 10.98 -0.23
CA ALA A 17 -6.70 11.92 -1.24
C ALA A 17 -6.29 13.34 -0.82
N PHE A 18 -5.14 13.82 -1.30
CA PHE A 18 -4.84 15.23 -1.32
C PHE A 18 -5.34 15.82 -2.64
N ALA A 19 -6.14 16.88 -2.53
CA ALA A 19 -6.66 17.65 -3.65
C ALA A 19 -5.50 18.07 -4.58
N LEU A 20 -5.39 17.40 -5.72
CA LEU A 20 -4.57 17.86 -6.85
C LEU A 20 -5.28 19.00 -7.53
N ASN A 21 -4.87 20.25 -7.22
CA ASN A 21 -5.15 21.39 -8.07
C ASN A 21 -4.53 21.13 -9.45
N ARG A 22 -5.34 21.31 -10.49
CA ARG A 22 -4.96 21.22 -11.90
C ARG A 22 -3.61 21.87 -12.16
N ILE A 23 -2.61 21.07 -12.46
CA ILE A 23 -1.37 21.53 -13.09
C ILE A 23 -1.57 21.34 -14.59
N HIS A 24 -1.58 22.46 -15.31
CA HIS A 24 -1.60 22.51 -16.77
C HIS A 24 -0.41 21.72 -17.34
N ALA A 25 -0.66 21.06 -18.47
CA ALA A 25 0.31 20.33 -19.24
C ALA A 25 1.67 21.08 -19.31
N GLN A 26 2.63 20.62 -18.55
CA GLN A 26 4.02 20.98 -18.75
C GLN A 26 4.62 20.05 -19.78
N THR A 27 5.25 20.61 -20.78
CA THR A 27 6.12 19.95 -21.76
C THR A 27 6.95 18.87 -21.10
N ALA A 28 6.97 17.67 -21.70
CA ALA A 28 7.75 16.52 -21.29
C ALA A 28 9.15 16.95 -20.82
N ALA A 29 9.39 16.83 -19.52
CA ALA A 29 10.70 17.11 -18.95
C ALA A 29 11.70 16.10 -19.51
N GLN A 30 12.84 16.60 -20.00
CA GLN A 30 13.97 15.75 -20.40
C GLN A 30 14.33 14.80 -19.24
N PRO A 31 14.65 13.54 -19.50
CA PRO A 31 15.01 12.61 -18.44
C PRO A 31 16.18 13.16 -17.63
N SER A 32 15.91 13.53 -16.38
CA SER A 32 16.97 13.89 -15.43
C SER A 32 17.86 12.66 -15.21
N LYS A 33 19.13 12.87 -14.82
CA LYS A 33 20.00 11.74 -14.47
C LYS A 33 19.36 10.94 -13.33
N PRO A 34 19.52 9.59 -13.31
CA PRO A 34 19.11 8.79 -12.16
C PRO A 34 19.68 9.38 -10.87
N GLY A 35 18.89 9.38 -9.82
CA GLY A 35 19.34 9.85 -8.51
C GLY A 35 20.48 8.98 -7.94
N PRO A 36 21.12 9.42 -6.87
CA PRO A 36 22.18 8.65 -6.24
C PRO A 36 21.61 7.35 -5.64
N LEU A 37 22.40 6.29 -5.68
CA LEU A 37 22.06 5.08 -4.92
C LEU A 37 22.05 5.38 -3.42
N ARG A 38 21.20 4.65 -2.70
CA ARG A 38 21.04 4.78 -1.25
C ARG A 38 21.54 3.52 -0.54
N SER A 39 21.81 3.64 0.73
CA SER A 39 22.09 2.54 1.65
C SER A 39 21.05 2.52 2.77
N PHE A 40 20.96 1.42 3.51
CA PHE A 40 19.95 1.27 4.54
C PHE A 40 20.58 0.89 5.87
N GLU A 41 20.25 1.66 6.92
CA GLU A 41 20.53 1.33 8.30
C GLU A 41 19.32 0.60 8.89
N ILE A 42 19.52 -0.64 9.35
CA ILE A 42 18.43 -1.49 9.84
C ILE A 42 18.36 -1.39 11.36
N VAL A 43 17.18 -0.98 11.87
CA VAL A 43 16.90 -0.87 13.30
C VAL A 43 15.69 -1.74 13.64
N PRO A 44 15.82 -2.73 14.54
CA PRO A 44 14.70 -3.57 14.96
C PRO A 44 13.61 -2.75 15.63
N LEU A 45 12.35 -2.97 15.26
CA LEU A 45 11.16 -2.44 15.95
C LEU A 45 10.70 -3.35 17.09
N GLU A 46 11.09 -4.61 17.06
CA GLU A 46 10.66 -5.64 17.99
C GLU A 46 11.82 -6.56 18.35
N THR A 47 11.78 -7.12 19.54
CA THR A 47 12.75 -8.12 20.02
C THR A 47 12.25 -9.55 19.84
N VAL A 48 10.96 -9.70 19.56
CA VAL A 48 10.30 -11.02 19.41
C VAL A 48 9.85 -11.24 17.98
N SER A 49 9.84 -12.51 17.57
CA SER A 49 9.34 -12.92 16.28
C SER A 49 7.85 -13.28 16.40
N GLU A 50 6.99 -12.46 15.82
CA GLU A 50 5.55 -12.70 15.72
C GLU A 50 5.09 -12.76 14.28
N THR A 51 3.83 -13.11 14.05
CA THR A 51 3.24 -13.04 12.71
C THR A 51 2.77 -11.63 12.43
N SER A 52 3.49 -10.92 11.56
CA SER A 52 3.09 -9.61 11.06
C SER A 52 2.72 -9.71 9.58
N SER A 53 1.66 -9.02 9.19
CA SER A 53 1.07 -9.12 7.85
C SER A 53 1.23 -7.86 7.02
N ASN A 54 1.28 -6.69 7.66
CA ASN A 54 1.35 -5.41 6.99
C ASN A 54 1.93 -4.34 7.92
N ALA A 55 2.30 -3.20 7.33
CA ALA A 55 2.64 -1.98 8.06
C ALA A 55 1.96 -0.78 7.40
N SER A 56 1.59 0.22 8.20
CA SER A 56 1.09 1.51 7.72
C SER A 56 1.74 2.64 8.51
N ILE A 57 1.88 3.81 7.88
CA ILE A 57 2.52 4.99 8.46
C ILE A 57 1.55 6.16 8.39
N GLY A 58 1.42 6.94 9.46
CA GLY A 58 0.65 8.17 9.51
C GLY A 58 0.74 8.83 10.88
N ASP A 59 0.50 10.13 10.95
CA ASP A 59 0.40 10.86 12.22
C ASP A 59 -0.94 10.51 12.88
N LEU A 60 -0.89 9.67 13.92
CA LEU A 60 -2.08 9.16 14.61
C LEU A 60 -2.38 9.93 15.91
N ASN A 61 -1.39 10.66 16.45
CA ASN A 61 -1.54 11.38 17.71
C ASN A 61 -1.61 12.90 17.53
N GLY A 62 -1.45 13.42 16.29
CA GLY A 62 -1.55 14.83 15.96
C GLY A 62 -0.33 15.65 16.36
N ASP A 63 0.84 15.02 16.58
CA ASP A 63 2.07 15.72 16.98
C ASP A 63 2.94 16.13 15.77
N GLY A 64 2.52 15.77 14.55
CA GLY A 64 3.20 16.09 13.30
C GLY A 64 4.32 15.12 12.92
N HIS A 65 4.52 14.04 13.69
CA HIS A 65 5.48 12.99 13.42
C HIS A 65 4.78 11.71 12.94
N PRO A 66 5.36 10.96 12.01
CA PRO A 66 4.75 9.71 11.57
C PRO A 66 4.84 8.61 12.63
N ASP A 67 3.71 7.95 12.85
CA ASP A 67 3.57 6.76 13.68
C ASP A 67 3.48 5.51 12.79
N ILE A 68 3.62 4.34 13.39
CA ILE A 68 3.60 3.05 12.70
C ILE A 68 2.44 2.19 13.22
N VAL A 69 1.66 1.61 12.31
CA VAL A 69 0.76 0.50 12.61
C VAL A 69 1.42 -0.79 12.13
N LEU A 70 1.78 -1.68 13.05
CA LEU A 70 2.21 -3.05 12.74
C LEU A 70 1.01 -3.97 12.82
N VAL A 71 0.51 -4.38 11.64
CA VAL A 71 -0.62 -5.30 11.55
C VAL A 71 -0.15 -6.71 11.85
N LYS A 72 -0.78 -7.34 12.82
CA LYS A 72 -0.43 -8.66 13.34
C LYS A 72 -1.53 -9.66 13.05
N GLY A 73 -1.16 -10.93 12.94
CA GLY A 73 -2.12 -12.03 12.96
C GLY A 73 -2.10 -12.92 11.74
N ARG A 74 -2.60 -12.49 10.58
CA ARG A 74 -2.83 -13.34 9.40
C ARG A 74 -3.69 -14.57 9.75
N HIS A 75 -3.08 -15.73 9.85
CA HIS A 75 -3.74 -17.00 10.20
C HIS A 75 -3.89 -17.23 11.70
N TRP A 76 -3.28 -16.37 12.53
CA TRP A 76 -3.26 -16.47 13.98
C TRP A 76 -3.93 -15.25 14.59
N GLN A 77 -4.55 -15.42 15.75
CA GLN A 77 -5.12 -14.28 16.47
C GLN A 77 -4.01 -13.57 17.26
N VAL A 78 -3.58 -12.43 16.78
CA VAL A 78 -2.56 -11.56 17.42
C VAL A 78 -3.05 -10.11 17.36
N THR A 79 -2.76 -9.34 18.40
CA THR A 79 -3.15 -7.93 18.47
C THR A 79 -2.26 -7.05 17.61
N THR A 80 -2.86 -6.30 16.70
CA THR A 80 -2.21 -5.24 15.93
C THR A 80 -1.66 -4.16 16.89
N ARG A 81 -0.49 -3.60 16.59
CA ARG A 81 0.22 -2.63 17.44
C ARG A 81 0.35 -1.27 16.78
N VAL A 82 0.18 -0.24 17.57
CA VAL A 82 0.53 1.15 17.21
C VAL A 82 1.84 1.48 17.91
N LEU A 83 2.77 2.08 17.17
CA LEU A 83 4.04 2.59 17.70
C LEU A 83 4.09 4.10 17.39
N LEU A 84 4.18 4.93 18.42
CA LEU A 84 4.22 6.37 18.27
C LEU A 84 5.66 6.83 18.03
N GLY A 85 5.87 7.60 16.97
CA GLY A 85 7.15 8.14 16.53
C GLY A 85 7.46 9.48 17.20
N ASP A 86 8.73 9.75 17.47
CA ASP A 86 9.21 11.04 18.00
C ASP A 86 9.81 11.96 16.91
N GLY A 87 9.66 11.58 15.62
CA GLY A 87 10.25 12.27 14.48
C GLY A 87 11.79 12.21 14.41
N LYS A 88 12.43 11.40 15.26
CA LYS A 88 13.89 11.21 15.31
C LYS A 88 14.30 9.75 15.09
N GLY A 89 13.33 8.92 14.68
CA GLY A 89 13.53 7.50 14.46
C GLY A 89 13.37 6.62 15.70
N ASN A 90 12.88 7.15 16.82
CA ASN A 90 12.54 6.33 17.98
C ASN A 90 11.03 6.12 18.06
N PHE A 91 10.62 4.95 18.55
CA PHE A 91 9.23 4.55 18.62
C PHE A 91 8.87 4.02 19.99
N THR A 92 7.72 4.44 20.51
CA THR A 92 7.17 3.98 21.79
C THR A 92 5.81 3.30 21.56
N PRO A 93 5.45 2.27 22.35
CA PRO A 93 4.13 1.66 22.24
C PRO A 93 3.01 2.66 22.46
N GLY A 94 2.07 2.75 21.52
CA GLY A 94 0.82 3.49 21.68
C GLY A 94 -0.21 2.74 22.52
N SER A 95 -1.38 3.32 22.66
CA SER A 95 -2.51 2.71 23.38
C SER A 95 -2.92 1.39 22.69
N PRO A 96 -3.31 0.36 23.46
CA PRO A 96 -3.85 -0.88 22.90
C PRO A 96 -5.10 -0.59 22.08
N LEU A 97 -5.23 -1.28 20.93
CA LEU A 97 -6.45 -1.19 20.15
C LEU A 97 -7.64 -1.84 20.87
N PRO A 98 -8.87 -1.32 20.67
CA PRO A 98 -10.07 -1.80 21.37
C PRO A 98 -10.53 -3.17 20.90
N SER A 99 -10.00 -3.66 19.76
CA SER A 99 -10.32 -4.99 19.23
C SER A 99 -9.57 -6.08 20.00
N LYS A 100 -10.21 -7.24 20.17
CA LYS A 100 -9.51 -8.46 20.56
C LYS A 100 -8.45 -8.83 19.53
N ALA A 101 -7.55 -9.74 19.88
CA ALA A 101 -6.65 -10.35 18.91
C ALA A 101 -7.45 -10.94 17.75
N THR A 102 -7.08 -10.59 16.51
CA THR A 102 -7.77 -10.97 15.28
C THR A 102 -6.78 -11.49 14.25
N LYS A 103 -7.31 -12.16 13.22
CA LYS A 103 -6.53 -12.57 12.04
C LYS A 103 -6.41 -11.42 11.06
N SER A 104 -5.70 -10.37 11.44
CA SER A 104 -5.60 -9.15 10.63
C SER A 104 -4.60 -9.30 9.49
N TYR A 105 -4.95 -8.79 8.32
CA TYR A 105 -4.12 -8.84 7.10
C TYR A 105 -3.61 -7.47 6.67
N SER A 106 -4.41 -6.43 6.77
CA SER A 106 -4.01 -5.06 6.44
C SER A 106 -4.70 -4.03 7.32
N ALA A 107 -4.09 -2.88 7.46
CA ALA A 107 -4.69 -1.67 7.99
C ALA A 107 -4.51 -0.55 6.97
N SER A 108 -5.57 0.20 6.71
CA SER A 108 -5.54 1.40 5.86
C SER A 108 -5.92 2.60 6.71
N LEU A 109 -5.18 3.69 6.56
CA LEU A 109 -5.37 4.91 7.32
C LEU A 109 -6.05 5.98 6.46
N ALA A 110 -7.18 6.50 6.90
CA ALA A 110 -7.89 7.58 6.24
C ALA A 110 -8.81 8.30 7.22
N ASN A 111 -9.19 9.55 6.92
CA ASN A 111 -10.17 10.29 7.69
C ASN A 111 -11.60 9.86 7.29
N MET A 112 -12.08 8.76 7.87
CA MET A 112 -13.34 8.09 7.50
C MET A 112 -14.59 8.90 7.81
N THR A 113 -14.49 9.89 8.70
CA THR A 113 -15.64 10.67 9.19
C THR A 113 -15.56 12.14 8.88
N LYS A 114 -14.51 12.62 8.19
CA LYS A 114 -14.14 14.05 8.05
C LYS A 114 -13.83 14.72 9.41
N GLY A 115 -13.52 13.94 10.45
CA GLY A 115 -13.18 14.45 11.79
C GLY A 115 -11.79 15.10 11.89
N GLY A 116 -10.98 15.04 10.82
CA GLY A 116 -9.65 15.65 10.75
C GLY A 116 -8.51 14.76 11.25
N HIS A 117 -8.82 13.54 11.69
CA HIS A 117 -7.84 12.56 12.17
C HIS A 117 -7.80 11.33 11.28
N LEU A 118 -6.65 10.62 11.27
CA LEU A 118 -6.53 9.35 10.56
C LEU A 118 -7.18 8.23 11.38
N ASP A 119 -8.30 7.73 10.90
CA ASP A 119 -8.92 6.52 11.38
C ASP A 119 -8.26 5.28 10.76
N MET A 120 -8.58 4.08 11.25
CA MET A 120 -7.98 2.84 10.76
C MET A 120 -9.06 1.88 10.25
N VAL A 121 -8.95 1.47 8.99
CA VAL A 121 -9.73 0.38 8.39
C VAL A 121 -8.94 -0.91 8.52
N LEU A 122 -9.34 -1.78 9.42
CA LEU A 122 -8.66 -3.04 9.73
C LEU A 122 -9.34 -4.21 9.01
N SER A 123 -8.58 -4.84 8.11
CA SER A 123 -9.05 -5.98 7.32
C SER A 123 -8.69 -7.29 8.00
N ASN A 124 -9.71 -8.03 8.41
CA ASN A 124 -9.57 -9.29 9.12
C ASN A 124 -10.01 -10.47 8.24
N ASP A 125 -9.35 -11.62 8.39
CA ASP A 125 -9.80 -12.89 7.80
C ASP A 125 -11.01 -13.46 8.55
N ALA A 126 -11.76 -14.30 7.90
CA ALA A 126 -12.87 -15.03 8.52
C ALA A 126 -12.40 -15.84 9.75
N PRO A 127 -13.19 -15.93 10.81
CA PRO A 127 -14.54 -15.35 11.01
C PRO A 127 -14.53 -13.96 11.67
N ASP A 128 -13.40 -13.27 11.69
CA ASP A 128 -13.26 -12.01 12.42
C ASP A 128 -13.93 -10.86 11.64
N ALA A 129 -14.64 -9.96 12.35
CA ALA A 129 -15.26 -8.78 11.77
C ALA A 129 -14.21 -7.81 11.22
N LYS A 130 -14.51 -7.19 10.08
CA LYS A 130 -13.71 -6.10 9.50
C LYS A 130 -14.13 -4.82 10.20
N LEU A 131 -13.15 -4.03 10.67
CA LEU A 131 -13.40 -2.93 11.60
C LEU A 131 -12.99 -1.58 10.99
N VAL A 132 -13.80 -0.58 11.27
CA VAL A 132 -13.37 0.83 11.21
C VAL A 132 -13.16 1.29 12.65
N LEU A 133 -11.92 1.63 12.97
CA LEU A 133 -11.52 2.14 14.28
C LEU A 133 -11.37 3.65 14.18
N LEU A 134 -12.14 4.39 14.98
CA LEU A 134 -12.10 5.84 15.05
C LEU A 134 -11.03 6.31 16.01
N ASN A 135 -10.24 7.26 15.55
CA ASN A 135 -9.17 7.90 16.30
C ASN A 135 -9.66 9.21 16.95
N ASP A 136 -9.26 9.44 18.20
CA ASP A 136 -9.55 10.70 18.92
C ASP A 136 -8.55 11.83 18.60
N GLY A 137 -7.63 11.61 17.65
CA GLY A 137 -6.55 12.52 17.30
C GLY A 137 -5.37 12.52 18.29
N LYS A 138 -5.36 11.59 19.26
CA LYS A 138 -4.28 11.39 20.22
C LYS A 138 -3.72 9.97 20.20
N GLY A 139 -4.04 9.21 19.12
CA GLY A 139 -3.63 7.83 18.97
C GLY A 139 -4.45 6.83 19.78
N ASN A 140 -5.60 7.23 20.35
CA ASN A 140 -6.52 6.31 21.00
C ASN A 140 -7.67 5.95 20.05
N PHE A 141 -7.98 4.68 19.97
CA PHE A 141 -8.96 4.16 19.01
C PHE A 141 -10.18 3.59 19.72
N THR A 142 -11.34 3.78 19.11
CA THR A 142 -12.62 3.14 19.47
C THR A 142 -13.19 2.41 18.26
N ILE A 143 -14.02 1.38 18.48
CA ILE A 143 -14.70 0.73 17.36
C ILE A 143 -15.83 1.65 16.89
N GLY A 144 -15.69 2.20 15.68
CA GLY A 144 -16.71 3.06 15.05
C GLY A 144 -17.77 2.25 14.33
N ALA A 145 -17.35 1.31 13.47
CA ALA A 145 -18.25 0.48 12.68
C ALA A 145 -17.59 -0.84 12.29
N THR A 146 -18.41 -1.73 11.71
CA THR A 146 -17.96 -2.88 10.92
C THR A 146 -18.34 -2.66 9.46
N TYR A 147 -17.59 -3.25 8.53
CA TYR A 147 -17.94 -3.27 7.12
C TYR A 147 -17.93 -4.70 6.58
N GLY A 148 -18.72 -4.93 5.54
CA GLY A 148 -18.80 -6.22 4.87
C GLY A 148 -19.33 -7.36 5.77
N ASP A 149 -18.99 -8.59 5.39
CA ASP A 149 -19.43 -9.81 6.11
C ASP A 149 -18.24 -10.44 6.88
N PRO A 150 -18.40 -10.83 8.14
CA PRO A 150 -17.37 -11.56 8.90
C PRO A 150 -16.87 -12.84 8.19
N LYS A 151 -17.68 -13.43 7.33
CA LYS A 151 -17.32 -14.63 6.55
C LYS A 151 -16.35 -14.35 5.41
N TRP A 152 -16.09 -13.10 5.06
CA TRP A 152 -15.17 -12.79 3.98
C TRP A 152 -13.74 -13.13 4.36
N SER A 153 -13.05 -13.77 3.43
CA SER A 153 -11.61 -14.06 3.52
C SER A 153 -10.80 -12.85 3.03
N THR A 154 -10.89 -11.73 3.78
CA THR A 154 -10.30 -10.47 3.36
C THR A 154 -8.78 -10.49 3.53
N ARG A 155 -8.07 -10.13 2.47
CA ARG A 155 -6.60 -10.07 2.43
C ARG A 155 -6.06 -8.65 2.43
N ASN A 156 -6.78 -7.75 1.77
CA ASN A 156 -6.38 -6.35 1.67
C ASN A 156 -7.61 -5.45 1.53
N ALA A 157 -7.49 -4.20 1.90
CA ALA A 157 -8.45 -3.16 1.56
C ALA A 157 -7.72 -1.86 1.21
N ALA A 158 -8.21 -1.16 0.20
CA ALA A 158 -7.82 0.20 -0.13
C ALA A 158 -8.94 1.15 0.21
N VAL A 159 -8.59 2.39 0.56
CA VAL A 159 -9.54 3.40 1.01
C VAL A 159 -9.40 4.66 0.16
N GLY A 160 -10.49 5.20 -0.32
CA GLY A 160 -10.53 6.43 -1.12
C GLY A 160 -11.95 6.82 -1.45
N ASP A 161 -12.18 8.09 -1.79
CA ASP A 161 -13.48 8.58 -2.26
C ASP A 161 -13.74 8.05 -3.68
N LEU A 162 -14.69 7.13 -3.80
CA LEU A 162 -15.05 6.47 -5.05
C LEU A 162 -16.35 6.99 -5.66
N ASN A 163 -17.12 7.77 -4.91
CA ASN A 163 -18.42 8.29 -5.37
C ASN A 163 -18.49 9.83 -5.45
N GLY A 164 -17.40 10.51 -5.06
CA GLY A 164 -17.30 11.97 -5.11
C GLY A 164 -18.03 12.70 -3.99
N ASP A 165 -18.43 12.02 -2.89
CA ASP A 165 -19.12 12.65 -1.76
C ASP A 165 -18.16 13.19 -0.70
N GLY A 166 -16.86 12.92 -0.87
CA GLY A 166 -15.77 13.35 -0.01
C GLY A 166 -15.62 12.49 1.25
N LEU A 167 -16.35 11.39 1.41
CA LEU A 167 -16.09 10.36 2.43
C LEU A 167 -15.27 9.23 1.80
N PRO A 168 -14.24 8.72 2.49
CA PRO A 168 -13.52 7.56 1.98
C PRO A 168 -14.39 6.29 1.98
N ASP A 169 -14.40 5.60 0.84
CA ASP A 169 -15.01 4.30 0.61
C ASP A 169 -13.96 3.20 0.78
N ILE A 170 -14.37 1.93 0.74
CA ILE A 170 -13.48 0.78 0.94
C ILE A 170 -13.58 -0.17 -0.26
N ALA A 171 -12.48 -0.38 -0.98
CA ALA A 171 -12.35 -1.47 -1.93
C ALA A 171 -11.72 -2.68 -1.22
N VAL A 172 -12.40 -3.84 -1.26
CA VAL A 172 -12.06 -5.02 -0.45
C VAL A 172 -11.59 -6.15 -1.35
N ALA A 173 -10.36 -6.62 -1.13
CA ALA A 173 -9.80 -7.78 -1.81
C ALA A 173 -10.01 -9.05 -0.96
N ASN A 174 -10.80 -9.97 -1.46
CA ASN A 174 -11.09 -11.25 -0.83
C ASN A 174 -10.42 -12.40 -1.57
N ARG A 175 -9.89 -13.36 -0.84
CA ARG A 175 -9.30 -14.58 -1.41
C ARG A 175 -10.34 -15.69 -1.49
N GLU A 176 -10.31 -16.44 -2.60
CA GLU A 176 -11.20 -17.60 -2.85
C GLU A 176 -12.69 -17.25 -2.81
N MET A 177 -13.00 -15.99 -3.06
CA MET A 177 -14.37 -15.46 -3.14
C MET A 177 -14.39 -14.09 -3.83
N THR A 178 -15.58 -13.64 -4.19
CA THR A 178 -15.80 -12.33 -4.80
C THR A 178 -15.32 -11.20 -3.91
N SER A 179 -14.70 -10.20 -4.52
CA SER A 179 -14.29 -8.94 -3.90
C SER A 179 -15.43 -7.91 -3.96
N TYR A 180 -15.35 -6.86 -3.16
CA TYR A 180 -16.44 -5.90 -2.98
C TYR A 180 -15.92 -4.45 -3.00
N VAL A 181 -16.81 -3.53 -3.36
CA VAL A 181 -16.70 -2.12 -3.00
C VAL A 181 -17.76 -1.82 -1.94
N CYS A 182 -17.38 -1.15 -0.87
CA CYS A 182 -18.27 -0.72 0.21
C CYS A 182 -18.30 0.80 0.24
N LEU A 183 -19.37 1.42 -0.27
CA LEU A 183 -19.55 2.86 -0.28
C LEU A 183 -19.95 3.33 1.12
N ASN A 184 -19.20 4.32 1.63
CA ASN A 184 -19.42 4.92 2.92
C ASN A 184 -20.47 6.04 2.81
N SER A 185 -21.26 6.22 3.84
CA SER A 185 -22.20 7.35 3.96
C SER A 185 -22.18 7.89 5.40
N PRO A 186 -22.70 9.11 5.66
CA PRO A 186 -22.65 9.71 6.97
C PRO A 186 -23.08 8.79 8.10
N GLY A 187 -22.27 8.71 9.16
CA GLY A 187 -22.48 7.78 10.28
C GLY A 187 -21.83 6.39 10.08
N LEU A 188 -20.90 6.25 9.14
CA LEU A 188 -20.19 5.00 8.82
C LEU A 188 -21.14 3.85 8.42
N HIS A 189 -22.10 4.17 7.58
CA HIS A 189 -22.97 3.17 6.97
C HIS A 189 -22.38 2.72 5.64
N PHE A 190 -22.09 1.44 5.48
CA PHE A 190 -21.44 0.87 4.31
C PHE A 190 -22.42 0.09 3.44
N ASP A 191 -22.62 0.55 2.18
CA ASP A 191 -23.31 -0.20 1.12
C ASP A 191 -22.28 -1.01 0.34
N CYS A 192 -22.23 -2.32 0.61
CA CYS A 192 -21.23 -3.21 0.00
C CYS A 192 -21.80 -3.94 -1.21
N ARG A 193 -21.20 -3.71 -2.38
CA ARG A 193 -21.60 -4.27 -3.68
C ARG A 193 -20.51 -5.20 -4.22
N PRO A 194 -20.88 -6.38 -4.77
CA PRO A 194 -19.91 -7.31 -5.32
C PRO A 194 -19.33 -6.77 -6.63
N LEU A 195 -18.03 -7.02 -6.84
CA LEU A 195 -17.34 -6.75 -8.09
C LEU A 195 -17.18 -8.06 -8.89
N PRO A 196 -17.71 -8.13 -10.11
CA PRO A 196 -17.68 -9.36 -10.91
C PRO A 196 -16.24 -9.71 -11.33
N ASN A 197 -16.00 -10.98 -11.66
CA ASN A 197 -14.72 -11.47 -12.14
C ASN A 197 -13.53 -11.26 -11.19
N THR A 198 -13.77 -11.28 -9.88
CA THR A 198 -12.74 -11.19 -8.82
C THR A 198 -12.77 -12.44 -7.93
N PRO A 199 -12.51 -13.65 -8.46
CA PRO A 199 -12.71 -14.90 -7.71
C PRO A 199 -11.70 -15.09 -6.58
N SER A 200 -10.52 -14.45 -6.65
CA SER A 200 -9.48 -14.56 -5.62
C SER A 200 -8.51 -13.38 -5.71
N ALA A 201 -8.77 -12.30 -5.01
CA ALA A 201 -7.87 -11.15 -4.99
C ALA A 201 -6.88 -11.22 -3.82
N ALA A 202 -5.62 -10.87 -4.06
CA ALA A 202 -4.58 -10.78 -3.03
C ALA A 202 -4.37 -9.35 -2.57
N THR A 203 -4.44 -8.38 -3.47
CA THR A 203 -4.22 -6.96 -3.19
C THR A 203 -5.12 -6.10 -4.07
N VAL A 204 -5.36 -4.88 -3.62
CA VAL A 204 -6.20 -3.88 -4.28
C VAL A 204 -5.56 -2.50 -4.14
N ALA A 205 -5.70 -1.67 -5.16
CA ALA A 205 -5.35 -0.25 -5.11
C ALA A 205 -6.52 0.59 -5.64
N ILE A 206 -6.56 1.85 -5.20
CA ILE A 206 -7.48 2.89 -5.70
C ILE A 206 -6.61 3.98 -6.32
N ALA A 207 -6.86 4.31 -7.59
CA ALA A 207 -6.13 5.35 -8.31
C ALA A 207 -6.92 5.78 -9.55
N ASP A 208 -6.74 7.02 -10.01
CA ASP A 208 -7.21 7.48 -11.32
C ASP A 208 -6.27 6.93 -12.39
N ILE A 209 -6.60 5.73 -12.91
CA ILE A 209 -5.71 5.00 -13.81
C ILE A 209 -5.92 5.36 -15.28
N ASN A 210 -7.04 5.99 -15.63
CA ASN A 210 -7.38 6.42 -16.97
C ASN A 210 -7.31 7.94 -17.16
N ASN A 211 -6.97 8.66 -16.08
CA ASN A 211 -6.79 10.11 -16.04
C ASN A 211 -8.08 10.90 -16.37
N ASP A 212 -9.24 10.39 -15.94
CA ASP A 212 -10.56 11.02 -16.14
C ASP A 212 -11.02 11.82 -14.91
N GLY A 213 -10.26 11.79 -13.81
CA GLY A 213 -10.52 12.49 -12.55
C GLY A 213 -11.34 11.68 -11.55
N ALA A 214 -11.78 10.48 -11.88
CA ALA A 214 -12.42 9.54 -10.97
C ALA A 214 -11.44 8.48 -10.49
N HIS A 215 -11.56 8.06 -9.24
CA HIS A 215 -10.72 6.98 -8.71
C HIS A 215 -11.26 5.62 -9.18
N ASP A 216 -10.42 4.85 -9.84
CA ASP A 216 -10.68 3.49 -10.30
C ASP A 216 -10.20 2.45 -9.25
N ILE A 217 -10.58 1.20 -9.42
CA ILE A 217 -10.15 0.10 -8.56
C ILE A 217 -9.31 -0.89 -9.36
N ILE A 218 -8.09 -1.16 -8.90
CA ILE A 218 -7.14 -2.09 -9.52
C ILE A 218 -7.01 -3.31 -8.61
N TYR A 219 -7.40 -4.49 -9.11
CA TYR A 219 -7.27 -5.76 -8.40
C TYR A 219 -6.18 -6.63 -8.99
N ALA A 220 -5.30 -7.13 -8.12
CA ALA A 220 -4.37 -8.19 -8.45
C ALA A 220 -4.97 -9.53 -8.04
N CYS A 221 -5.20 -10.38 -9.04
CA CYS A 221 -5.78 -11.70 -8.86
C CYS A 221 -4.71 -12.73 -8.53
N ARG A 222 -4.95 -13.54 -7.51
CA ARG A 222 -4.14 -14.67 -7.09
C ARG A 222 -4.85 -15.99 -7.46
N ASP A 223 -4.13 -17.09 -7.29
CA ASP A 223 -4.69 -18.43 -7.51
C ASP A 223 -5.11 -18.67 -8.97
N SER A 224 -4.26 -18.24 -9.91
CA SER A 224 -4.37 -18.46 -11.36
C SER A 224 -5.62 -17.85 -12.01
N CYS A 225 -5.90 -16.59 -11.68
CA CYS A 225 -7.00 -15.84 -12.28
C CYS A 225 -6.53 -14.50 -12.90
N GLN A 226 -7.38 -13.91 -13.74
CA GLN A 226 -7.09 -12.67 -14.44
C GLN A 226 -7.24 -11.46 -13.52
N SER A 227 -6.20 -10.64 -13.39
CA SER A 227 -6.26 -9.35 -12.71
C SER A 227 -7.15 -8.36 -13.47
N GLN A 228 -7.86 -7.48 -12.74
CA GLN A 228 -8.90 -6.60 -13.29
C GLN A 228 -8.70 -5.15 -12.85
N ILE A 229 -9.07 -4.23 -13.72
CA ILE A 229 -9.29 -2.82 -13.40
C ILE A 229 -10.77 -2.54 -13.57
N PHE A 230 -11.39 -1.93 -12.59
CA PHE A 230 -12.76 -1.46 -12.63
C PHE A 230 -12.74 0.06 -12.80
N LEU A 231 -13.13 0.52 -13.99
CA LEU A 231 -13.24 1.94 -14.29
C LEU A 231 -14.48 2.51 -13.61
N ASN A 232 -14.30 3.64 -12.96
CA ASN A 232 -15.33 4.35 -12.21
C ASN A 232 -15.97 5.45 -13.07
N ASP A 233 -17.25 5.68 -12.89
CA ASP A 233 -17.98 6.80 -13.50
C ASP A 233 -17.96 8.07 -12.62
N GLY A 234 -17.17 8.09 -11.54
CA GLY A 234 -17.13 9.15 -10.55
C GLY A 234 -18.31 9.16 -9.57
N LYS A 235 -19.17 8.13 -9.62
CA LYS A 235 -20.35 7.98 -8.74
C LYS A 235 -20.37 6.63 -8.00
N GLY A 236 -19.25 5.93 -8.00
CA GLY A 236 -19.13 4.61 -7.36
C GLY A 236 -19.79 3.48 -8.16
N ASN A 237 -20.00 3.66 -9.47
CA ASN A 237 -20.49 2.59 -10.34
C ASN A 237 -19.34 1.98 -11.14
N PHE A 238 -19.15 0.69 -11.00
CA PHE A 238 -18.07 -0.10 -11.61
C PHE A 238 -18.64 -1.11 -12.60
N THR A 239 -19.24 -0.64 -13.67
CA THR A 239 -19.91 -1.51 -14.66
C THR A 239 -18.95 -2.08 -15.69
N ASN A 240 -17.80 -1.44 -15.90
CA ASN A 240 -16.81 -1.83 -16.89
C ASN A 240 -15.54 -2.30 -16.20
N SER A 241 -15.07 -3.50 -16.55
CA SER A 241 -13.76 -3.97 -16.12
C SER A 241 -12.87 -4.25 -17.32
N LYS A 242 -11.57 -4.02 -17.16
CA LYS A 242 -10.52 -4.35 -18.13
C LYS A 242 -9.54 -5.33 -17.50
N PRO A 243 -9.13 -6.38 -18.23
CA PRO A 243 -8.05 -7.23 -17.77
C PRO A 243 -6.70 -6.50 -17.86
N TRP A 244 -5.80 -6.79 -16.93
CA TRP A 244 -4.41 -6.38 -17.03
C TRP A 244 -3.47 -7.53 -16.61
N GLY A 245 -2.20 -7.42 -17.00
CA GLY A 245 -1.19 -8.43 -16.70
C GLY A 245 -1.39 -9.75 -17.45
N SER A 246 -0.71 -10.79 -16.99
CA SER A 246 -0.79 -12.12 -17.58
C SER A 246 -2.05 -12.85 -17.15
N ALA A 247 -2.75 -13.46 -18.10
CA ALA A 247 -3.88 -14.33 -17.80
C ALA A 247 -3.42 -15.56 -17.01
N ASN A 248 -4.22 -16.01 -16.06
CA ASN A 248 -3.98 -17.21 -15.26
C ASN A 248 -2.69 -17.20 -14.44
N SER A 249 -2.11 -16.02 -14.16
CA SER A 249 -0.97 -15.89 -13.26
C SER A 249 -1.42 -15.71 -11.81
N SER A 250 -0.54 -16.06 -10.88
CA SER A 250 -0.78 -15.86 -9.45
C SER A 250 -0.12 -14.55 -8.98
N THR A 251 -0.81 -13.43 -9.16
CA THR A 251 -0.28 -12.11 -8.75
C THR A 251 -0.37 -11.94 -7.25
N ARG A 252 0.79 -11.76 -6.60
CA ARG A 252 0.90 -11.71 -5.15
C ARG A 252 1.05 -10.31 -4.59
N ALA A 253 1.78 -9.47 -5.28
CA ALA A 253 2.11 -8.12 -4.86
C ALA A 253 1.99 -7.15 -6.04
N MET A 254 1.57 -5.93 -5.76
CA MET A 254 1.35 -4.90 -6.77
C MET A 254 1.65 -3.52 -6.17
N ALA A 255 2.23 -2.64 -6.98
CA ALA A 255 2.35 -1.21 -6.73
C ALA A 255 1.84 -0.43 -7.94
N VAL A 256 1.25 0.74 -7.68
CA VAL A 256 0.76 1.67 -8.72
C VAL A 256 1.51 2.99 -8.55
N ALA A 257 2.25 3.41 -9.57
CA ALA A 257 3.03 4.65 -9.56
C ALA A 257 3.41 5.06 -10.99
N ASP A 258 3.73 6.34 -11.22
CA ASP A 258 4.35 6.79 -12.47
C ASP A 258 5.83 6.37 -12.46
N LEU A 259 6.13 5.27 -13.15
CA LEU A 259 7.46 4.67 -13.16
C LEU A 259 8.35 5.17 -14.30
N ASN A 260 7.77 5.79 -15.32
CA ASN A 260 8.50 6.29 -16.50
C ASN A 260 8.53 7.82 -16.62
N GLY A 261 7.86 8.53 -15.70
CA GLY A 261 7.83 9.99 -15.64
C GLY A 261 6.96 10.64 -16.72
N ASP A 262 5.98 9.92 -17.29
CA ASP A 262 5.07 10.45 -18.31
C ASP A 262 3.80 11.09 -17.74
N GLY A 263 3.61 11.01 -16.43
CA GLY A 263 2.48 11.57 -15.70
C GLY A 263 1.29 10.61 -15.59
N TYR A 264 1.40 9.38 -16.10
CA TYR A 264 0.37 8.35 -16.00
C TYR A 264 0.80 7.26 -15.01
N LEU A 265 -0.16 6.72 -14.28
CA LEU A 265 0.13 5.68 -13.29
C LEU A 265 0.30 4.32 -13.98
N ASP A 266 1.46 3.71 -13.78
CA ASP A 266 1.81 2.37 -14.24
C ASP A 266 1.51 1.33 -13.15
N ILE A 267 1.55 0.05 -13.51
CA ILE A 267 1.43 -1.06 -12.58
C ILE A 267 2.75 -1.85 -12.55
N ALA A 268 3.36 -1.97 -11.36
CA ALA A 268 4.37 -2.99 -11.10
C ALA A 268 3.71 -4.15 -10.34
N ALA A 269 3.99 -5.39 -10.75
CA ALA A 269 3.41 -6.57 -10.12
C ALA A 269 4.38 -7.74 -10.08
N CYS A 270 4.30 -8.51 -8.99
CA CYS A 270 5.05 -9.75 -8.85
C CYS A 270 4.10 -10.95 -8.80
N HIS A 271 4.41 -11.93 -9.64
CA HIS A 271 3.69 -13.18 -9.75
C HIS A 271 4.48 -14.30 -9.06
N GLU A 272 3.79 -15.23 -8.42
CA GLU A 272 4.44 -16.38 -7.75
C GLU A 272 5.15 -17.29 -8.76
N ASP A 273 4.67 -17.33 -9.99
CA ASP A 273 5.07 -18.26 -11.06
C ASP A 273 5.92 -17.61 -12.17
N LEU A 274 5.80 -16.29 -12.40
CA LEU A 274 6.42 -15.62 -13.54
C LEU A 274 7.53 -14.62 -13.17
N GLY A 275 7.62 -14.21 -11.89
CA GLY A 275 8.50 -13.12 -11.46
C GLY A 275 7.82 -11.75 -11.47
N CYS A 276 8.62 -10.69 -11.53
CA CYS A 276 8.11 -9.32 -11.39
C CYS A 276 8.19 -8.56 -12.73
N PHE A 277 7.12 -7.80 -13.02
CA PHE A 277 6.94 -7.08 -14.27
C PHE A 277 6.44 -5.66 -14.01
N VAL A 278 6.77 -4.75 -14.93
CA VAL A 278 6.15 -3.44 -15.07
C VAL A 278 5.23 -3.45 -16.27
N TYR A 279 4.05 -2.91 -16.13
CA TYR A 279 3.05 -2.70 -17.18
C TYR A 279 2.86 -1.20 -17.33
N LEU A 280 3.38 -0.62 -18.42
CA LEU A 280 3.28 0.81 -18.69
C LEU A 280 1.90 1.15 -19.23
N ASN A 281 1.33 2.25 -18.73
CA ASN A 281 0.01 2.77 -19.06
C ASN A 281 0.09 3.75 -20.25
N ASP A 282 -0.90 3.75 -21.12
CA ASP A 282 -1.04 4.73 -22.20
C ASP A 282 -1.82 6.00 -21.80
N GLY A 283 -2.08 6.18 -20.50
CA GLY A 283 -2.89 7.27 -19.95
C GLY A 283 -4.40 7.11 -20.12
N LYS A 284 -4.86 5.96 -20.62
CA LYS A 284 -6.29 5.63 -20.80
C LYS A 284 -6.66 4.32 -20.08
N GLY A 285 -5.80 3.87 -19.18
CA GLY A 285 -5.96 2.60 -18.49
C GLY A 285 -5.79 1.38 -19.41
N ASN A 286 -5.01 1.49 -20.50
CA ASN A 286 -4.57 0.34 -21.28
C ASN A 286 -3.09 0.10 -21.04
N PHE A 287 -2.72 -1.15 -20.84
CA PHE A 287 -1.38 -1.55 -20.46
C PHE A 287 -0.71 -2.34 -21.58
N GLY A 288 0.55 -2.02 -21.83
CA GLY A 288 1.39 -2.77 -22.75
C GLY A 288 1.74 -4.16 -22.24
N ALA A 289 2.53 -4.89 -23.01
CA ALA A 289 3.10 -6.16 -22.57
C ALA A 289 3.98 -5.94 -21.33
N GLY A 290 3.94 -6.87 -20.38
CA GLY A 290 4.74 -6.81 -19.18
C GLY A 290 6.24 -6.79 -19.49
N ILE A 291 6.96 -5.87 -18.88
CA ILE A 291 8.41 -5.72 -18.97
C ILE A 291 9.01 -6.35 -17.72
N SER A 292 9.69 -7.48 -17.87
CA SER A 292 10.33 -8.16 -16.75
C SER A 292 11.50 -7.34 -16.21
N PHE A 293 11.55 -7.11 -14.91
CA PHE A 293 12.66 -6.45 -14.25
C PHE A 293 13.40 -7.37 -13.24
N GLN A 294 12.85 -8.54 -12.97
CA GLN A 294 13.42 -9.48 -12.02
C GLN A 294 13.11 -10.93 -12.43
N THR A 295 14.11 -11.80 -12.28
CA THR A 295 13.93 -13.25 -12.36
C THR A 295 13.58 -13.80 -10.97
N PRO A 296 12.67 -14.76 -10.83
CA PRO A 296 12.32 -15.32 -9.52
C PRO A 296 13.53 -15.94 -8.82
N VAL A 297 13.92 -15.39 -7.67
CA VAL A 297 14.94 -15.96 -6.77
C VAL A 297 14.30 -16.49 -5.49
N ALA A 298 13.12 -15.99 -5.14
CA ALA A 298 12.31 -16.39 -3.99
C ALA A 298 10.86 -15.96 -4.23
N LEU A 299 9.92 -16.47 -3.43
CA LEU A 299 8.50 -16.09 -3.52
C LEU A 299 8.31 -14.62 -3.11
N PRO A 300 7.83 -13.74 -4.01
CA PRO A 300 7.52 -12.35 -3.68
C PRO A 300 6.20 -12.27 -2.92
N TYR A 301 6.16 -11.52 -1.81
CA TYR A 301 4.95 -11.40 -1.01
C TYR A 301 4.44 -9.98 -0.82
N SER A 302 5.32 -9.00 -0.95
CA SER A 302 4.93 -7.58 -0.85
C SER A 302 5.70 -6.72 -1.83
N MET A 303 5.12 -5.60 -2.21
CA MET A 303 5.75 -4.60 -3.05
C MET A 303 5.24 -3.22 -2.64
N ILE A 304 6.14 -2.24 -2.64
CA ILE A 304 5.80 -0.82 -2.59
C ILE A 304 6.59 -0.06 -3.64
N ALA A 305 6.08 1.11 -4.02
CA ALA A 305 6.79 2.11 -4.80
C ALA A 305 7.06 3.33 -3.93
N ALA A 306 8.29 3.83 -3.90
CA ALA A 306 8.68 5.01 -3.14
C ALA A 306 9.90 5.69 -3.78
N ASP A 307 9.91 7.02 -3.86
CA ASP A 307 11.07 7.79 -4.30
C ASP A 307 12.09 7.86 -3.15
N LEU A 308 13.04 6.93 -3.14
CA LEU A 308 14.03 6.82 -2.07
C LEU A 308 15.24 7.73 -2.27
N ASN A 309 15.45 8.24 -3.47
CA ASN A 309 16.65 8.98 -3.84
C ASN A 309 16.38 10.45 -4.26
N GLY A 310 15.11 10.88 -4.26
CA GLY A 310 14.68 12.25 -4.51
C GLY A 310 14.73 12.68 -5.97
N ASP A 311 14.73 11.72 -6.90
CA ASP A 311 14.77 12.03 -8.33
C ASP A 311 13.36 12.09 -8.97
N HIS A 312 12.31 11.93 -8.17
CA HIS A 312 10.89 11.88 -8.55
C HIS A 312 10.53 10.68 -9.44
N ARG A 313 11.27 9.59 -9.31
CA ARG A 313 11.04 8.32 -10.00
C ARG A 313 11.02 7.21 -8.98
N PRO A 314 9.85 6.64 -8.69
CA PRO A 314 9.75 5.69 -7.61
C PRO A 314 10.62 4.45 -7.84
N GLU A 315 11.35 4.04 -6.81
CA GLU A 315 11.95 2.73 -6.68
C GLU A 315 10.87 1.70 -6.34
N LEU A 316 11.10 0.45 -6.75
CA LEU A 316 10.26 -0.68 -6.37
C LEU A 316 10.96 -1.49 -5.28
N LEU A 317 10.32 -1.62 -4.12
CA LEU A 317 10.81 -2.48 -3.05
C LEU A 317 9.98 -3.76 -3.05
N VAL A 318 10.66 -4.89 -3.15
CA VAL A 318 10.02 -6.22 -3.15
C VAL A 318 10.44 -7.01 -1.93
N GLY A 319 9.46 -7.49 -1.17
CA GLY A 319 9.66 -8.36 -0.01
C GLY A 319 9.45 -9.82 -0.37
N TYR A 320 10.36 -10.68 0.07
CA TYR A 320 10.40 -12.11 -0.24
C TYR A 320 10.23 -13.00 0.99
N VAL A 321 9.97 -14.28 0.74
CA VAL A 321 9.94 -15.33 1.77
C VAL A 321 11.32 -15.93 1.93
N ASN A 322 11.86 -15.90 3.15
CA ASN A 322 13.16 -16.49 3.52
C ASN A 322 14.30 -16.05 2.60
N ALA A 323 14.25 -14.80 2.14
CA ALA A 323 15.30 -14.16 1.35
C ALA A 323 15.36 -12.68 1.69
N PRO A 324 16.52 -12.00 1.46
CA PRO A 324 16.58 -10.54 1.57
C PRO A 324 15.55 -9.87 0.68
N GLY A 325 14.95 -8.78 1.17
CA GLY A 325 14.19 -7.89 0.29
C GLY A 325 15.12 -7.19 -0.71
N ILE A 326 14.58 -6.68 -1.80
CA ILE A 326 15.37 -5.96 -2.80
C ILE A 326 14.69 -4.63 -3.11
N ALA A 327 15.46 -3.55 -3.04
CA ALA A 327 15.10 -2.24 -3.56
C ALA A 327 15.64 -2.14 -4.99
N TYR A 328 14.75 -1.99 -5.96
CA TYR A 328 15.05 -1.85 -7.37
C TYR A 328 15.04 -0.38 -7.74
N PHE A 329 16.23 0.21 -7.85
CA PHE A 329 16.42 1.61 -8.22
C PHE A 329 16.12 1.83 -9.70
N ASN A 330 15.15 2.69 -9.96
CA ASN A 330 14.60 2.97 -11.27
C ASN A 330 15.56 3.92 -12.07
N ASP A 331 15.87 3.60 -13.32
CA ASP A 331 16.63 4.49 -14.20
C ASP A 331 15.77 5.63 -14.79
N GLY A 332 14.49 5.67 -14.43
CA GLY A 332 13.49 6.62 -14.87
C GLY A 332 12.79 6.27 -16.16
N THR A 333 13.03 5.09 -16.70
CA THR A 333 12.32 4.59 -17.88
C THR A 333 11.17 3.65 -17.52
N GLY A 334 11.08 3.23 -16.27
CA GLY A 334 10.19 2.15 -15.85
C GLY A 334 10.55 0.79 -16.43
N LYS A 335 11.73 0.66 -17.06
CA LYS A 335 12.13 -0.56 -17.80
C LYS A 335 13.41 -1.19 -17.26
N LYS A 336 14.26 -0.41 -16.62
CA LYS A 336 15.56 -0.87 -16.09
C LYS A 336 15.70 -0.47 -14.64
N PHE A 337 16.12 -1.43 -13.83
CA PHE A 337 16.22 -1.28 -12.40
C PHE A 337 17.55 -1.84 -11.89
N GLN A 338 18.18 -1.11 -10.98
CA GLN A 338 19.38 -1.58 -10.29
C GLN A 338 19.00 -2.18 -8.94
N PRO A 339 19.20 -3.49 -8.70
CA PRO A 339 18.83 -4.13 -7.45
C PRO A 339 19.83 -3.83 -6.33
N ILE A 340 19.31 -3.48 -5.15
CA ILE A 340 20.07 -3.38 -3.90
C ILE A 340 19.36 -4.22 -2.84
N PRO A 341 19.99 -5.28 -2.32
CA PRO A 341 19.39 -6.13 -1.31
C PRO A 341 19.32 -5.41 0.06
N PHE A 342 18.30 -5.72 0.84
CA PHE A 342 18.15 -5.27 2.22
C PHE A 342 17.65 -6.38 3.15
N GLY A 343 17.90 -6.18 4.45
CA GLY A 343 17.51 -7.14 5.49
C GLY A 343 18.44 -8.34 5.58
N ASP A 344 18.09 -9.25 6.49
CA ASP A 344 18.90 -10.41 6.86
C ASP A 344 18.45 -11.73 6.20
N GLY A 345 17.42 -11.66 5.35
CA GLY A 345 16.84 -12.81 4.66
C GLY A 345 16.03 -13.76 5.54
N LYS A 346 15.75 -13.39 6.80
CA LYS A 346 14.98 -14.22 7.72
C LYS A 346 13.49 -13.90 7.68
N GLY A 347 12.67 -14.93 7.79
CA GLY A 347 11.22 -14.84 7.79
C GLY A 347 10.66 -14.41 6.43
N ALA A 348 9.40 -14.01 6.41
CA ALA A 348 8.71 -13.58 5.21
C ALA A 348 8.31 -12.09 5.34
N ILE A 349 8.71 -11.26 4.39
CA ILE A 349 8.32 -9.85 4.32
C ILE A 349 6.93 -9.77 3.70
N TYR A 350 5.91 -9.56 4.54
CA TYR A 350 4.52 -9.55 4.11
C TYR A 350 3.95 -8.16 3.85
N GLY A 351 4.56 -7.13 4.39
CA GLY A 351 4.14 -5.76 4.17
C GLY A 351 5.28 -4.78 4.42
N MET A 352 5.20 -3.66 3.75
CA MET A 352 6.13 -2.54 3.89
C MET A 352 5.34 -1.23 3.78
N ALA A 353 5.87 -0.17 4.39
CA ALA A 353 5.38 1.20 4.22
C ALA A 353 6.56 2.16 4.23
N ALA A 354 6.50 3.22 3.40
CA ALA A 354 7.55 4.22 3.30
C ALA A 354 7.10 5.58 3.82
N GLY A 355 7.97 6.29 4.54
CA GLY A 355 7.74 7.64 5.07
C GLY A 355 8.98 8.15 5.78
N ASP A 356 9.12 9.46 5.93
CA ASP A 356 10.23 10.08 6.67
C ASP A 356 10.00 9.92 8.18
N LEU A 357 10.59 8.90 8.77
CA LEU A 357 10.38 8.51 10.16
C LEU A 357 11.35 9.18 11.14
N ASN A 358 12.39 9.83 10.63
CA ASN A 358 13.44 10.44 11.44
C ASN A 358 13.61 11.94 11.20
N GLY A 359 12.79 12.54 10.31
CA GLY A 359 12.78 13.97 10.02
C GLY A 359 13.97 14.46 9.18
N ASP A 360 14.66 13.56 8.46
CA ASP A 360 15.82 13.92 7.64
C ASP A 360 15.45 14.29 6.18
N GLY A 361 14.18 14.18 5.83
CA GLY A 361 13.61 14.52 4.52
C GLY A 361 13.69 13.40 3.49
N TRP A 362 14.14 12.19 3.87
CA TRP A 362 14.20 11.01 3.01
C TRP A 362 13.22 9.94 3.48
N PRO A 363 12.52 9.26 2.57
CA PRO A 363 11.64 8.18 2.99
C PRO A 363 12.44 7.00 3.57
N ASP A 364 12.09 6.62 4.78
CA ASP A 364 12.48 5.39 5.44
C ASP A 364 11.47 4.29 5.15
N VAL A 365 11.77 3.04 5.48
CA VAL A 365 10.85 1.92 5.20
C VAL A 365 10.64 1.05 6.43
N VAL A 366 9.38 0.92 6.83
CA VAL A 366 8.96 -0.09 7.81
C VAL A 366 8.80 -1.42 7.11
N VAL A 367 9.36 -2.48 7.68
CA VAL A 367 9.29 -3.84 7.14
C VAL A 367 8.60 -4.77 8.13
N ALA A 368 7.38 -5.20 7.79
CA ALA A 368 6.60 -6.16 8.56
C ALA A 368 6.91 -7.59 8.12
N ARG A 369 7.38 -8.41 9.07
CA ARG A 369 7.81 -9.79 8.82
C ARG A 369 7.07 -10.80 9.68
N SER A 370 6.88 -12.00 9.14
CA SER A 370 6.50 -13.18 9.90
C SER A 370 7.67 -14.13 10.04
N GLY A 371 7.85 -14.69 11.22
CA GLY A 371 8.97 -15.61 11.49
C GLY A 371 10.31 -14.93 11.78
N ALA A 372 10.31 -13.58 11.87
CA ALA A 372 11.45 -12.77 12.32
C ALA A 372 10.95 -11.42 12.85
N PRO A 373 11.72 -10.68 13.70
CA PRO A 373 11.34 -9.37 14.19
C PRO A 373 11.16 -8.34 13.05
N CYS A 374 10.13 -7.48 13.16
CA CYS A 374 9.95 -6.33 12.25
C CYS A 374 11.06 -5.29 12.48
N PHE A 375 11.35 -4.49 11.45
CA PHE A 375 12.39 -3.45 11.53
C PHE A 375 12.04 -2.22 10.70
N VAL A 376 12.73 -1.12 10.98
CA VAL A 376 12.83 0.05 10.10
C VAL A 376 14.14 -0.01 9.34
N MET A 377 14.10 0.35 8.07
CA MET A 377 15.27 0.70 7.27
C MET A 377 15.36 2.22 7.20
N PHE A 378 16.28 2.83 7.90
CA PHE A 378 16.59 4.24 7.71
C PHE A 378 17.39 4.44 6.43
N ASN A 379 16.88 5.31 5.58
CA ASN A 379 17.47 5.63 4.28
C ASN A 379 18.68 6.55 4.48
N ARG A 380 19.84 6.12 4.00
CA ARG A 380 21.13 6.83 4.18
C ARG A 380 21.80 7.06 2.82
N PRO A 381 22.67 8.09 2.69
CA PRO A 381 23.54 8.21 1.53
C PRO A 381 24.33 6.91 1.32
N ALA A 382 24.53 6.52 0.06
CA ALA A 382 25.40 5.37 -0.23
C ALA A 382 26.79 5.62 0.35
N ARG A 383 27.34 4.61 1.04
CA ARG A 383 28.74 4.65 1.46
C ARG A 383 29.61 4.44 0.22
N HIS A 384 30.52 5.36 -0.03
CA HIS A 384 31.54 5.28 -1.09
C HIS A 384 32.63 4.27 -0.74
#